data_6f4d0085ec270b42aa1cd2eb4378de61
#
_entry.id   6f4d0085ec270b42aa1cd2eb4378de61
#
_cell.length_a   1.000
_cell.length_b   1.000
_cell.length_c   1.000
_cell.angle_alpha   90.00
_cell.angle_beta   90.00
_cell.angle_gamma   90.00
#
_symmetry.space_group_name_H-M   'P 1'
#
loop_
_entity.id
_entity.type
_entity.pdbx_description
1 polymer ?
#
loop_
_entity_poly.entity_id
_entity_poly.type
_entity_poly.pdbx_seq_one_letter_code
_entity_poly.pdbx_strand_id
1 'polypeptide(L)'
;MMKLKNTKQKFRLQVDGQTYDFNISFARLPDGVKVETRGMIAWNASDYNGEPDAQIIKGLGHSQSAVLLPKGKTLTYEVYTASSGNAVLRTALLPGHAVNGGHLRYSVSVDELPSRIVAYDAVIGTGEWKSNVLRGQTLKETFFQLDTPGRHIIRIKALDNDVVIDQLMLDFDVERKFYQFPVR
;
A
#
# COMPACT_ATOMS: atom_id res chain seq x y z
N MET A 1 9.80 0.98 -21.27
CA MET A 1 9.39 -0.39 -20.86
C MET A 1 10.65 -1.13 -20.44
N MET A 2 10.85 -1.31 -19.14
CA MET A 2 12.07 -1.98 -18.61
C MET A 2 11.89 -3.49 -18.71
N LYS A 3 12.75 -4.17 -19.48
CA LYS A 3 12.74 -5.63 -19.56
C LYS A 3 13.35 -6.18 -18.27
N LEU A 4 12.57 -6.91 -17.49
CA LEU A 4 13.08 -7.73 -16.39
C LEU A 4 14.08 -8.74 -16.96
N LYS A 5 15.32 -8.75 -16.45
CA LYS A 5 16.28 -9.81 -16.76
C LYS A 5 15.85 -11.07 -16.00
N ASN A 6 15.21 -11.99 -16.70
CA ASN A 6 14.90 -13.30 -16.14
C ASN A 6 16.16 -14.18 -16.17
N THR A 7 16.60 -14.60 -15.01
CA THR A 7 17.65 -15.62 -14.86
C THR A 7 16.95 -16.96 -14.61
N LYS A 8 17.23 -17.93 -15.48
CA LYS A 8 16.74 -19.31 -15.29
C LYS A 8 17.84 -20.14 -14.64
N GLN A 9 17.51 -20.86 -13.61
CA GLN A 9 18.41 -21.78 -12.93
C GLN A 9 17.77 -23.16 -12.85
N LYS A 10 18.57 -24.19 -13.20
CA LYS A 10 18.15 -25.58 -13.09
C LYS A 10 18.63 -26.14 -11.76
N PHE A 11 17.73 -26.78 -11.04
CA PHE A 11 18.05 -27.54 -9.83
C PHE A 11 17.72 -28.99 -10.06
N ARG A 12 18.58 -29.87 -9.60
CA ARG A 12 18.37 -31.30 -9.61
C ARG A 12 18.34 -31.82 -8.18
N LEU A 13 17.26 -32.49 -7.83
CA LEU A 13 17.09 -33.14 -6.53
C LEU A 13 17.05 -34.64 -6.75
N GLN A 14 17.84 -35.39 -5.98
CA GLN A 14 17.75 -36.86 -5.92
C GLN A 14 17.16 -37.29 -4.57
N VAL A 15 16.06 -38.07 -4.62
CA VAL A 15 15.41 -38.65 -3.44
C VAL A 15 15.10 -40.10 -3.75
N ASP A 16 15.55 -41.00 -2.92
CA ASP A 16 15.33 -42.46 -3.03
C ASP A 16 15.63 -43.05 -4.42
N GLY A 17 16.73 -42.60 -5.04
CA GLY A 17 17.17 -43.04 -6.34
C GLY A 17 16.41 -42.44 -7.52
N GLN A 18 15.41 -41.63 -7.30
CA GLN A 18 14.71 -40.86 -8.31
C GLN A 18 15.28 -39.45 -8.45
N THR A 19 15.32 -38.97 -9.70
CA THR A 19 15.84 -37.64 -10.03
C THR A 19 14.71 -36.71 -10.44
N TYR A 20 14.65 -35.54 -9.82
CA TYR A 20 13.69 -34.48 -10.10
C TYR A 20 14.43 -33.25 -10.61
N ASP A 21 14.11 -32.80 -11.82
CA ASP A 21 14.66 -31.57 -12.40
C ASP A 21 13.67 -30.43 -12.27
N PHE A 22 14.10 -29.31 -11.65
CA PHE A 22 13.30 -28.10 -11.48
C PHE A 22 13.93 -26.94 -12.25
N ASN A 23 13.10 -26.21 -12.99
CA ASN A 23 13.50 -24.95 -13.61
C ASN A 23 12.89 -23.81 -12.78
N ILE A 24 13.76 -23.03 -12.13
CA ILE A 24 13.34 -21.84 -11.37
C ILE A 24 13.72 -20.61 -12.19
N SER A 25 12.75 -19.72 -12.38
CA SER A 25 12.98 -18.43 -13.01
C SER A 25 12.97 -17.34 -11.94
N PHE A 26 14.05 -16.56 -11.91
CA PHE A 26 14.17 -15.41 -11.04
C PHE A 26 14.06 -14.14 -11.87
N ALA A 27 13.22 -13.21 -11.43
CA ALA A 27 13.21 -11.85 -11.95
C ALA A 27 13.88 -10.94 -10.91
N ARG A 28 14.92 -10.20 -11.34
CA ARG A 28 15.46 -9.14 -10.50
C ARG A 28 14.55 -7.93 -10.62
N LEU A 29 13.91 -7.56 -9.53
CA LEU A 29 13.10 -6.36 -9.46
C LEU A 29 13.99 -5.12 -9.26
N PRO A 30 13.57 -3.95 -9.72
CA PRO A 30 14.23 -2.68 -9.44
C PRO A 30 14.28 -2.42 -7.92
N ASP A 31 15.27 -1.62 -7.50
CA ASP A 31 15.32 -1.14 -6.12
C ASP A 31 14.08 -0.29 -5.81
N GLY A 32 13.58 -0.40 -4.58
CA GLY A 32 12.40 0.34 -4.12
C GLY A 32 11.05 -0.25 -4.54
N VAL A 33 11.02 -1.34 -5.32
CA VAL A 33 9.79 -2.07 -5.63
C VAL A 33 9.39 -2.92 -4.43
N LYS A 34 8.13 -2.76 -4.01
CA LYS A 34 7.55 -3.52 -2.91
C LYS A 34 6.98 -4.83 -3.44
N VAL A 35 7.34 -5.93 -2.81
CA VAL A 35 7.04 -7.29 -3.29
C VAL A 35 6.06 -7.99 -2.38
N GLU A 36 5.09 -8.68 -2.97
CA GLU A 36 4.13 -9.50 -2.22
C GLU A 36 4.82 -10.62 -1.45
N THR A 37 4.42 -10.75 -0.21
CA THR A 37 4.82 -11.84 0.67
C THR A 37 3.59 -12.36 1.41
N ARG A 38 3.28 -13.64 1.26
CA ARG A 38 2.12 -14.31 1.90
C ARG A 38 0.78 -13.64 1.58
N GLY A 39 0.58 -13.23 0.32
CA GLY A 39 -0.66 -12.63 -0.14
C GLY A 39 -0.81 -11.15 0.20
N MET A 40 0.23 -10.46 0.69
CA MET A 40 0.15 -9.04 1.04
C MET A 40 1.45 -8.30 0.78
N ILE A 41 1.33 -6.97 0.67
CA ILE A 41 2.45 -6.03 0.61
C ILE A 41 2.12 -4.91 1.58
N ALA A 42 3.00 -4.63 2.58
CA ALA A 42 2.83 -3.52 3.50
C ALA A 42 4.05 -2.60 3.48
N TRP A 43 3.82 -1.28 3.52
CA TRP A 43 4.90 -0.28 3.45
C TRP A 43 4.52 1.01 4.17
N ASN A 44 5.52 1.81 4.51
CA ASN A 44 5.29 3.14 5.06
C ASN A 44 4.97 4.14 3.95
N ALA A 45 4.12 5.11 4.25
CA ALA A 45 3.76 6.13 3.28
C ALA A 45 4.98 6.92 2.77
N SER A 46 6.04 7.01 3.56
CA SER A 46 7.30 7.66 3.19
C SER A 46 8.13 6.91 2.12
N ASP A 47 7.78 5.65 1.83
CA ASP A 47 8.50 4.82 0.84
C ASP A 47 7.96 5.01 -0.58
N TYR A 48 7.58 6.22 -0.94
CA TYR A 48 7.08 6.57 -2.27
C TYR A 48 8.18 6.59 -3.34
N ASN A 49 7.77 6.44 -4.59
CA ASN A 49 8.66 6.56 -5.74
C ASN A 49 8.66 8.02 -6.27
N GLY A 50 9.83 8.49 -6.71
CA GLY A 50 9.97 9.84 -7.25
C GLY A 50 10.12 10.91 -6.15
N GLU A 51 9.94 12.16 -6.54
CA GLU A 51 10.05 13.33 -5.66
C GLU A 51 8.71 14.08 -5.62
N PRO A 52 7.70 13.57 -4.89
CA PRO A 52 6.47 14.31 -4.71
C PRO A 52 6.74 15.54 -3.84
N ASP A 53 5.98 16.59 -4.09
CA ASP A 53 5.94 17.75 -3.21
C ASP A 53 5.11 17.39 -1.96
N ALA A 54 5.72 16.64 -1.05
CA ALA A 54 5.13 16.11 0.17
C ALA A 54 6.12 16.24 1.33
N GLN A 55 5.61 16.40 2.55
CA GLN A 55 6.42 16.56 3.75
C GLN A 55 6.40 15.29 4.60
N ILE A 56 7.57 14.72 4.88
CA ILE A 56 7.71 13.64 5.87
C ILE A 56 7.79 14.29 7.27
N ILE A 57 6.87 13.88 8.15
CA ILE A 57 6.83 14.33 9.54
C ILE A 57 7.46 13.23 10.40
N LYS A 58 8.69 13.44 10.83
CA LYS A 58 9.42 12.50 11.68
C LYS A 58 8.81 12.40 13.08
N GLY A 59 8.78 11.20 13.63
CA GLY A 59 8.22 10.92 14.95
C GLY A 59 6.70 10.85 14.99
N LEU A 60 6.01 10.92 13.82
CA LEU A 60 4.57 10.90 13.72
C LEU A 60 4.08 9.60 13.08
N GLY A 61 2.95 9.08 13.61
CA GLY A 61 2.34 7.83 13.16
C GLY A 61 3.03 6.58 13.71
N HIS A 62 2.49 5.41 13.37
CA HIS A 62 3.12 4.14 13.72
C HIS A 62 4.42 3.89 12.93
N SER A 63 4.51 4.45 11.72
CA SER A 63 5.72 4.42 10.90
C SER A 63 6.85 5.32 11.43
N GLN A 64 6.56 6.25 12.34
CA GLN A 64 7.46 7.33 12.76
C GLN A 64 7.91 8.23 11.60
N SER A 65 7.19 8.18 10.47
CA SER A 65 7.52 8.92 9.24
C SER A 65 6.28 9.17 8.39
N ALA A 66 5.19 9.62 9.03
CA ALA A 66 3.95 9.94 8.32
C ALA A 66 4.15 11.05 7.30
N VAL A 67 3.38 11.02 6.22
CA VAL A 67 3.52 11.95 5.09
C VAL A 67 2.33 12.90 5.04
N LEU A 68 2.58 14.19 5.22
CA LEU A 68 1.64 15.25 4.90
C LEU A 68 1.66 15.49 3.39
N LEU A 69 0.54 15.22 2.75
CA LEU A 69 0.36 15.35 1.31
C LEU A 69 -0.49 16.59 1.00
N PRO A 70 0.08 17.66 0.41
CA PRO A 70 -0.67 18.85 0.05
C PRO A 70 -1.77 18.56 -0.97
N LYS A 71 -2.83 19.33 -0.93
CA LYS A 71 -3.96 19.24 -1.88
C LYS A 71 -3.48 19.20 -3.33
N GLY A 72 -4.00 18.25 -4.09
CA GLY A 72 -3.69 18.05 -5.50
C GLY A 72 -2.40 17.27 -5.77
N LYS A 73 -1.55 17.03 -4.76
CA LYS A 73 -0.32 16.26 -4.90
C LYS A 73 -0.59 14.76 -4.80
N THR A 74 0.33 13.96 -5.35
CA THR A 74 0.15 12.51 -5.50
C THR A 74 1.40 11.77 -5.03
N LEU A 75 1.22 10.80 -4.14
CA LEU A 75 2.22 9.78 -3.85
C LEU A 75 2.06 8.62 -4.83
N THR A 76 3.16 8.10 -5.31
CA THR A 76 3.19 6.96 -6.24
C THR A 76 4.01 5.83 -5.65
N TYR A 77 3.49 4.61 -5.74
CA TYR A 77 4.17 3.41 -5.25
C TYR A 77 4.19 2.36 -6.34
N GLU A 78 5.35 1.77 -6.55
CA GLU A 78 5.51 0.62 -7.42
C GLU A 78 5.49 -0.65 -6.57
N VAL A 79 4.59 -1.57 -6.89
CA VAL A 79 4.44 -2.85 -6.19
C VAL A 79 4.50 -4.00 -7.20
N TYR A 80 4.92 -5.17 -6.74
CA TYR A 80 4.94 -6.38 -7.55
C TYR A 80 4.15 -7.48 -6.84
N THR A 81 3.07 -7.95 -7.48
CA THR A 81 2.21 -9.00 -6.96
C THR A 81 2.53 -10.35 -7.59
N ALA A 82 2.46 -11.41 -6.80
CA ALA A 82 2.45 -12.80 -7.27
C ALA A 82 1.04 -13.32 -7.44
N SER A 83 0.08 -12.68 -6.74
CA SER A 83 -1.34 -13.00 -6.75
C SER A 83 -2.12 -12.10 -7.70
N SER A 84 -3.33 -12.53 -8.06
CA SER A 84 -4.35 -11.78 -8.80
C SER A 84 -5.72 -12.03 -8.19
N GLY A 85 -6.72 -11.24 -8.56
CA GLY A 85 -8.08 -11.37 -8.06
C GLY A 85 -8.50 -10.16 -7.20
N ASN A 86 -9.43 -10.42 -6.29
CA ASN A 86 -9.88 -9.38 -5.35
C ASN A 86 -8.76 -9.01 -4.38
N ALA A 87 -8.49 -7.72 -4.30
CA ALA A 87 -7.52 -7.15 -3.39
C ALA A 87 -8.12 -5.96 -2.64
N VAL A 88 -7.71 -5.75 -1.40
CA VAL A 88 -8.04 -4.59 -0.61
C VAL A 88 -6.78 -3.76 -0.36
N LEU A 89 -6.83 -2.48 -0.72
CA LEU A 89 -5.83 -1.51 -0.27
C LEU A 89 -6.32 -0.89 1.04
N ARG A 90 -5.61 -1.19 2.11
CA ARG A 90 -5.81 -0.57 3.43
C ARG A 90 -4.87 0.60 3.57
N THR A 91 -5.45 1.75 3.86
CA THR A 91 -4.71 3.00 4.09
C THR A 91 -4.85 3.39 5.55
N ALA A 92 -3.74 3.49 6.26
CA ALA A 92 -3.66 4.06 7.59
C ALA A 92 -3.33 5.54 7.48
N LEU A 93 -4.19 6.38 8.07
CA LEU A 93 -4.05 7.84 8.08
C LEU A 93 -4.00 8.31 9.55
N LEU A 94 -3.45 9.48 9.79
CA LEU A 94 -3.53 10.10 11.10
C LEU A 94 -4.97 10.55 11.36
N PRO A 95 -5.54 10.26 12.55
CA PRO A 95 -6.81 10.82 12.93
C PRO A 95 -6.71 12.35 12.94
N GLY A 96 -7.58 13.00 12.21
CA GLY A 96 -7.58 14.46 12.09
C GLY A 96 -8.96 15.00 11.85
N HIS A 97 -9.05 16.33 11.90
CA HIS A 97 -10.24 17.07 11.52
C HIS A 97 -9.87 18.06 10.45
N ALA A 98 -10.77 18.24 9.49
CA ALA A 98 -10.60 19.28 8.50
C ALA A 98 -10.61 20.66 9.14
N VAL A 99 -9.68 21.51 8.74
CA VAL A 99 -9.66 22.91 9.16
C VAL A 99 -10.83 23.67 8.50
N ASN A 100 -11.47 24.54 9.26
CA ASN A 100 -12.58 25.40 8.77
C ASN A 100 -13.79 24.67 8.17
N GLY A 101 -14.17 23.51 8.74
CA GLY A 101 -15.38 22.79 8.32
C GLY A 101 -15.30 22.13 6.93
N GLY A 102 -14.11 21.94 6.40
CA GLY A 102 -13.86 21.21 5.16
C GLY A 102 -13.99 19.70 5.33
N HIS A 103 -13.38 18.96 4.42
CA HIS A 103 -13.31 17.51 4.43
C HIS A 103 -11.85 17.04 4.45
N LEU A 104 -11.64 15.79 4.89
CA LEU A 104 -10.39 15.07 4.72
C LEU A 104 -10.60 13.93 3.74
N ARG A 105 -10.27 14.16 2.47
CA ARG A 105 -10.45 13.20 1.39
C ARG A 105 -9.18 13.01 0.61
N TYR A 106 -9.01 11.80 0.14
CA TYR A 106 -8.01 11.44 -0.84
C TYR A 106 -8.65 10.57 -1.92
N SER A 107 -7.99 10.41 -3.03
CA SER A 107 -8.35 9.41 -4.03
C SER A 107 -7.23 8.41 -4.18
N VAL A 108 -7.60 7.18 -4.50
CA VAL A 108 -6.67 6.09 -4.78
C VAL A 108 -6.99 5.45 -6.12
N SER A 109 -5.96 5.16 -6.91
CA SER A 109 -6.06 4.38 -8.14
C SER A 109 -4.94 3.34 -8.19
N VAL A 110 -5.21 2.25 -8.90
CA VAL A 110 -4.23 1.22 -9.25
C VAL A 110 -4.19 1.13 -10.76
N ASP A 111 -3.00 1.30 -11.33
CA ASP A 111 -2.78 1.34 -12.77
C ASP A 111 -3.73 2.32 -13.47
N GLU A 112 -4.49 1.84 -14.46
CA GLU A 112 -5.49 2.60 -15.20
C GLU A 112 -6.93 2.34 -14.68
N LEU A 113 -7.09 1.65 -13.54
CA LEU A 113 -8.40 1.43 -12.94
C LEU A 113 -9.00 2.77 -12.47
N PRO A 114 -10.33 2.90 -12.50
CA PRO A 114 -11.01 4.11 -12.05
C PRO A 114 -10.60 4.51 -10.63
N SER A 115 -10.27 5.78 -10.45
CA SER A 115 -9.92 6.33 -9.15
C SER A 115 -11.12 6.30 -8.21
N ARG A 116 -10.87 5.95 -6.94
CA ARG A 116 -11.87 5.89 -5.87
C ARG A 116 -11.60 6.99 -4.86
N ILE A 117 -12.63 7.76 -4.53
CA ILE A 117 -12.57 8.82 -3.51
C ILE A 117 -12.91 8.22 -2.15
N VAL A 118 -12.07 8.54 -1.15
CA VAL A 118 -12.22 8.08 0.22
C VAL A 118 -12.22 9.29 1.14
N ALA A 119 -13.29 9.43 1.95
CA ALA A 119 -13.35 10.37 3.05
C ALA A 119 -12.97 9.66 4.37
N TYR A 120 -12.22 10.36 5.24
CA TYR A 120 -11.78 9.77 6.49
C TYR A 120 -11.96 10.68 7.72
N ASP A 121 -12.65 11.81 7.53
CA ASP A 121 -13.07 12.71 8.60
C ASP A 121 -14.16 12.02 9.44
N ALA A 122 -13.86 11.68 10.68
CA ALA A 122 -14.83 11.11 11.61
C ALA A 122 -15.47 12.20 12.48
N VAL A 123 -16.78 12.09 12.70
CA VAL A 123 -17.50 13.02 13.57
C VAL A 123 -17.08 12.81 15.01
N ILE A 124 -16.69 13.90 15.69
CA ILE A 124 -16.21 13.89 17.08
C ILE A 124 -17.26 13.24 18.00
N GLY A 125 -16.80 12.35 18.88
CA GLY A 125 -17.63 11.67 19.87
C GLY A 125 -18.30 10.39 19.37
N THR A 126 -18.25 10.09 18.06
CA THR A 126 -18.75 8.83 17.50
C THR A 126 -17.87 7.64 17.88
N GLY A 127 -18.39 6.42 17.72
CA GLY A 127 -17.62 5.18 17.94
C GLY A 127 -16.41 5.08 17.01
N GLU A 128 -16.56 5.49 15.74
CA GLU A 128 -15.45 5.55 14.78
C GLU A 128 -14.35 6.51 15.25
N TRP A 129 -14.73 7.72 15.64
CA TRP A 129 -13.78 8.71 16.16
C TRP A 129 -13.00 8.17 17.36
N LYS A 130 -13.72 7.59 18.36
CA LYS A 130 -13.09 6.99 19.54
C LYS A 130 -12.10 5.89 19.17
N SER A 131 -12.50 4.99 18.27
CA SER A 131 -11.65 3.89 17.79
C SER A 131 -10.41 4.41 17.09
N ASN A 132 -10.54 5.43 16.25
CA ASN A 132 -9.42 6.04 15.52
C ASN A 132 -8.42 6.69 16.49
N VAL A 133 -8.91 7.44 17.49
CA VAL A 133 -8.06 8.09 18.51
C VAL A 133 -7.33 7.05 19.36
N LEU A 134 -8.03 6.01 19.84
CA LEU A 134 -7.43 4.96 20.67
C LEU A 134 -6.38 4.14 19.89
N ARG A 135 -6.58 3.94 18.60
CA ARG A 135 -5.61 3.26 17.74
C ARG A 135 -4.45 4.16 17.33
N GLY A 136 -4.61 5.47 17.38
CA GLY A 136 -3.69 6.44 16.79
C GLY A 136 -3.67 6.43 15.26
N GLN A 137 -4.64 5.78 14.61
CA GLN A 137 -4.78 5.67 13.16
C GLN A 137 -6.25 5.59 12.76
N THR A 138 -6.60 6.24 11.64
CA THR A 138 -7.83 6.00 10.89
C THR A 138 -7.54 4.99 9.80
N LEU A 139 -8.25 3.86 9.77
CA LEU A 139 -8.10 2.86 8.73
C LEU A 139 -9.23 2.98 7.71
N LYS A 140 -8.87 3.03 6.43
CA LYS A 140 -9.82 2.99 5.31
C LYS A 140 -9.45 1.88 4.34
N GLU A 141 -10.46 1.26 3.77
CA GLU A 141 -10.33 0.14 2.84
C GLU A 141 -10.87 0.52 1.47
N THR A 142 -10.13 0.16 0.44
CA THR A 142 -10.54 0.35 -0.95
C THR A 142 -10.30 -0.94 -1.72
N PHE A 143 -11.35 -1.47 -2.35
CA PHE A 143 -11.31 -2.75 -3.03
C PHE A 143 -11.00 -2.58 -4.51
N PHE A 144 -10.15 -3.44 -5.04
CA PHE A 144 -9.76 -3.50 -6.44
C PHE A 144 -9.81 -4.93 -6.95
N GLN A 145 -10.08 -5.08 -8.24
CA GLN A 145 -9.87 -6.33 -8.97
C GLN A 145 -8.57 -6.20 -9.75
N LEU A 146 -7.57 -7.01 -9.40
CA LEU A 146 -6.30 -7.08 -10.12
C LEU A 146 -6.29 -8.36 -10.96
N ASP A 147 -6.49 -8.23 -12.27
CA ASP A 147 -6.72 -9.38 -13.15
C ASP A 147 -5.46 -10.21 -13.41
N THR A 148 -4.29 -9.61 -13.26
CA THR A 148 -3.01 -10.28 -13.53
C THR A 148 -2.02 -10.03 -12.40
N PRO A 149 -1.17 -11.02 -12.06
CA PRO A 149 -0.02 -10.76 -11.21
C PRO A 149 1.03 -9.94 -11.98
N GLY A 150 1.90 -9.29 -11.26
CA GLY A 150 3.00 -8.51 -11.85
C GLY A 150 3.17 -7.15 -11.24
N ARG A 151 3.68 -6.23 -12.05
CA ARG A 151 3.95 -4.86 -11.64
C ARG A 151 2.67 -4.04 -11.68
N HIS A 152 2.39 -3.34 -10.58
CA HIS A 152 1.28 -2.39 -10.47
C HIS A 152 1.76 -1.06 -9.93
N ILE A 153 1.08 0.01 -10.33
CA ILE A 153 1.32 1.37 -9.85
C ILE A 153 0.12 1.83 -9.02
N ILE A 154 0.37 2.08 -7.74
CA ILE A 154 -0.63 2.64 -6.83
C ILE A 154 -0.39 4.14 -6.70
N ARG A 155 -1.44 4.94 -6.87
CA ARG A 155 -1.39 6.39 -6.74
C ARG A 155 -2.38 6.85 -5.67
N ILE A 156 -1.91 7.68 -4.74
CA ILE A 156 -2.75 8.32 -3.72
C ILE A 156 -2.63 9.82 -3.89
N LYS A 157 -3.74 10.47 -4.19
CA LYS A 157 -3.82 11.90 -4.40
C LYS A 157 -4.63 12.57 -3.30
N ALA A 158 -4.08 13.58 -2.65
CA ALA A 158 -4.84 14.40 -1.72
C ALA A 158 -5.86 15.27 -2.46
N LEU A 159 -7.11 15.22 -2.05
CA LEU A 159 -8.19 16.06 -2.58
C LEU A 159 -8.42 17.28 -1.71
N ASP A 160 -8.03 17.23 -0.45
CA ASP A 160 -8.12 18.32 0.52
C ASP A 160 -6.75 18.57 1.15
N ASN A 161 -6.63 19.66 1.89
CA ASN A 161 -5.45 19.92 2.71
C ASN A 161 -5.43 18.99 3.93
N ASP A 162 -4.27 18.94 4.61
CA ASP A 162 -4.08 18.21 5.87
C ASP A 162 -4.28 16.69 5.78
N VAL A 163 -4.16 16.13 4.58
CA VAL A 163 -4.17 14.67 4.38
C VAL A 163 -2.83 14.11 4.83
N VAL A 164 -2.83 13.36 5.94
CA VAL A 164 -1.62 12.75 6.51
C VAL A 164 -1.73 11.24 6.44
N ILE A 165 -0.86 10.63 5.65
CA ILE A 165 -0.83 9.19 5.41
C ILE A 165 0.34 8.57 6.18
N ASP A 166 0.10 7.47 6.86
CA ASP A 166 1.08 6.79 7.69
C ASP A 166 1.60 5.49 7.05
N GLN A 167 0.71 4.55 6.78
CA GLN A 167 1.06 3.24 6.24
C GLN A 167 0.03 2.75 5.22
N LEU A 168 0.46 1.83 4.37
CA LEU A 168 -0.39 1.19 3.36
C LEU A 168 -0.18 -0.31 3.37
N MET A 169 -1.24 -1.06 3.00
CA MET A 169 -1.18 -2.50 2.80
C MET A 169 -2.11 -2.91 1.67
N LEU A 170 -1.55 -3.51 0.62
CA LEU A 170 -2.31 -4.23 -0.41
C LEU A 170 -2.41 -5.69 0.04
N ASP A 171 -3.61 -6.23 0.12
CA ASP A 171 -3.86 -7.56 0.66
C ASP A 171 -4.87 -8.31 -0.22
N PHE A 172 -4.53 -9.54 -0.60
CA PHE A 172 -5.40 -10.44 -1.34
C PHE A 172 -6.29 -11.30 -0.44
N ASP A 173 -6.05 -11.28 0.88
CA ASP A 173 -6.98 -11.80 1.88
C ASP A 173 -7.80 -10.64 2.45
N VAL A 174 -8.98 -10.40 1.85
CA VAL A 174 -9.85 -9.27 2.21
C VAL A 174 -10.42 -9.39 3.63
N GLU A 175 -10.47 -10.60 4.18
CA GLU A 175 -10.96 -10.87 5.54
C GLU A 175 -9.84 -10.92 6.60
N ARG A 176 -8.58 -10.67 6.18
CA ARG A 176 -7.44 -10.74 7.10
C ARG A 176 -7.61 -9.80 8.28
N LYS A 177 -7.48 -10.36 9.46
CA LYS A 177 -7.40 -9.61 10.72
C LYS A 177 -5.95 -9.37 11.08
N PHE A 178 -5.63 -8.14 11.46
CA PHE A 178 -4.28 -7.74 11.87
C PHE A 178 -4.37 -6.68 12.97
N TYR A 179 -3.36 -6.61 13.79
CA TYR A 179 -3.25 -5.60 14.86
C TYR A 179 -2.43 -4.39 14.39
N GLN A 180 -1.36 -4.65 13.64
CA GLN A 180 -0.47 -3.64 13.06
C GLN A 180 -0.19 -3.98 11.60
N PHE A 181 0.14 -2.97 10.80
CA PHE A 181 0.64 -3.18 9.45
C PHE A 181 2.00 -3.91 9.52
N PRO A 182 2.16 -5.06 8.85
CA PRO A 182 3.39 -5.85 8.91
C PRO A 182 4.47 -5.28 7.98
N VAL A 183 4.79 -4.00 8.14
CA VAL A 183 5.86 -3.32 7.39
C VAL A 183 7.20 -3.91 7.79
N ARG A 184 8.07 -4.19 6.81
CA ARG A 184 9.41 -4.75 6.99
C ARG A 184 10.47 -3.83 6.43
#